data_f85f65211f978b28df6dfab51c013580
#
_entry.id   f85f65211f978b28df6dfab51c013580
#
_cell.length_a   1.000
_cell.length_b   1.000
_cell.length_c   1.000
_cell.angle_alpha   90.00
_cell.angle_beta   90.00
_cell.angle_gamma   90.00
#
_symmetry.space_group_name_H-M   'P 1'
#
loop_
_entity.id
_entity.type
_entity.pdbx_description
1 polymer ?
#
loop_
_entity_poly.entity_id
_entity_poly.type
_entity_poly.pdbx_seq_one_letter_code
_entity_poly.pdbx_strand_id
1 'polypeptide(L)'
;GEFPSHFLYGACHLGDHGIDVVWHRSPRKDRSRIATALYTAWRILTCREHFDAIYATHYKGLELIVLLRAIGLYRRPIVVWHHQPVVKSASRLRELCGRLFYRGLDRMIFFSKKLYDDSLLSRKARPAHMVVGHWGADLDFYDSIAVSPSNNTFTFIATGKEQRDQPTLI
;
A
#
# COMPACT_ATOMS: atom_id res chain seq x y z
N GLY A 1 1.46 -2.83 -22.70
CA GLY A 1 2.85 -2.55 -22.30
C GLY A 1 3.07 -3.13 -20.93
N GLU A 2 4.14 -3.86 -20.79
CA GLU A 2 4.58 -4.37 -19.51
C GLU A 2 5.02 -3.20 -18.63
N PHE A 3 4.71 -3.26 -17.37
CA PHE A 3 5.15 -2.28 -16.39
C PHE A 3 6.01 -2.96 -15.32
N PRO A 4 6.91 -2.20 -14.63
CA PRO A 4 7.83 -2.81 -13.66
C PRO A 4 7.11 -3.55 -12.54
N SER A 5 7.57 -4.75 -12.22
CA SER A 5 6.95 -5.64 -11.22
C SER A 5 6.94 -5.03 -9.80
N HIS A 6 7.89 -4.14 -9.50
CA HIS A 6 7.98 -3.49 -8.18
C HIS A 6 6.74 -2.63 -7.83
N PHE A 7 5.94 -2.18 -8.81
CA PHE A 7 4.66 -1.51 -8.54
C PHE A 7 3.60 -2.43 -7.95
N LEU A 8 3.80 -3.74 -8.03
CA LEU A 8 2.94 -4.73 -7.40
C LEU A 8 3.41 -5.10 -5.97
N TYR A 9 4.47 -4.45 -5.49
CA TYR A 9 4.97 -4.60 -4.12
C TYR A 9 5.23 -6.06 -3.73
N GLY A 10 5.80 -6.83 -4.64
CA GLY A 10 6.12 -8.23 -4.45
C GLY A 10 4.94 -9.20 -4.67
N ALA A 11 3.73 -8.71 -4.97
CA ALA A 11 2.58 -9.60 -5.19
C ALA A 11 2.78 -10.56 -6.39
N CYS A 12 3.58 -10.17 -7.39
CA CYS A 12 3.92 -11.01 -8.54
C CYS A 12 4.80 -12.23 -8.17
N HIS A 13 5.54 -12.15 -7.04
CA HIS A 13 6.42 -13.22 -6.57
C HIS A 13 5.78 -14.12 -5.53
N LEU A 14 4.55 -13.86 -5.12
CA LEU A 14 3.86 -14.69 -4.11
C LEU A 14 3.65 -16.13 -4.61
N GLY A 15 3.46 -16.32 -5.92
CA GLY A 15 3.36 -17.64 -6.53
C GLY A 15 4.61 -18.50 -6.33
N ASP A 16 5.80 -17.91 -6.32
CA ASP A 16 7.07 -18.60 -6.08
C ASP A 16 7.15 -19.19 -4.66
N HIS A 17 6.32 -18.69 -3.76
CA HIS A 17 6.19 -19.12 -2.36
C HIS A 17 4.93 -19.96 -2.11
N GLY A 18 4.27 -20.46 -3.15
CA GLY A 18 3.08 -21.31 -3.03
C GLY A 18 1.81 -20.55 -2.63
N ILE A 19 1.75 -19.24 -2.88
CA ILE A 19 0.59 -18.38 -2.59
C ILE A 19 -0.10 -18.02 -3.89
N ASP A 20 -1.31 -18.52 -4.09
CA ASP A 20 -2.13 -18.17 -5.25
C ASP A 20 -2.72 -16.76 -5.10
N VAL A 21 -2.59 -15.93 -6.13
CA VAL A 21 -3.04 -14.54 -6.09
C VAL A 21 -4.30 -14.36 -6.92
N VAL A 22 -5.38 -14.02 -6.24
CA VAL A 22 -6.63 -13.58 -6.87
C VAL A 22 -6.65 -12.07 -6.99
N TRP A 23 -6.58 -11.55 -8.22
CA TRP A 23 -6.50 -10.12 -8.48
C TRP A 23 -7.86 -9.43 -8.35
N HIS A 24 -7.94 -8.46 -7.45
CA HIS A 24 -9.10 -7.58 -7.35
C HIS A 24 -8.99 -6.44 -8.36
N ARG A 25 -10.00 -6.31 -9.24
CA ARG A 25 -10.07 -5.17 -10.17
C ARG A 25 -10.47 -3.91 -9.41
N SER A 26 -9.60 -2.89 -9.47
CA SER A 26 -9.88 -1.57 -8.91
C SER A 26 -11.12 -0.94 -9.56
N PRO A 27 -11.93 -0.19 -8.81
CA PRO A 27 -13.01 0.60 -9.37
C PRO A 27 -12.45 1.71 -10.27
N ARG A 28 -13.31 2.27 -11.14
CA ARG A 28 -12.94 3.42 -11.99
C ARG A 28 -12.41 4.59 -11.15
N LYS A 29 -11.41 5.30 -11.68
CA LYS A 29 -10.69 6.38 -10.99
C LYS A 29 -11.58 7.55 -10.52
N ASP A 30 -12.76 7.71 -11.09
CA ASP A 30 -13.64 8.87 -10.85
C ASP A 30 -14.58 8.72 -9.65
N ARG A 31 -14.46 7.66 -8.87
CA ARG A 31 -15.32 7.45 -7.69
C ARG A 31 -14.80 8.20 -6.47
N SER A 32 -15.72 8.72 -5.67
CA SER A 32 -15.40 9.26 -4.36
C SER A 32 -14.77 8.17 -3.47
N ARG A 33 -14.00 8.58 -2.45
CA ARG A 33 -13.33 7.67 -1.51
C ARG A 33 -14.33 6.73 -0.83
N ILE A 34 -15.49 7.25 -0.43
CA ILE A 34 -16.56 6.45 0.21
C ILE A 34 -17.12 5.44 -0.78
N ALA A 35 -17.45 5.85 -1.99
CA ALA A 35 -17.96 4.96 -3.02
C ALA A 35 -16.95 3.84 -3.37
N THR A 36 -15.66 4.15 -3.36
CA THR A 36 -14.59 3.18 -3.56
C THR A 36 -14.55 2.17 -2.41
N ALA A 37 -14.60 2.63 -1.16
CA ALA A 37 -14.59 1.76 0.01
C ALA A 37 -15.81 0.82 0.05
N LEU A 38 -17.00 1.34 -0.26
CA LEU A 38 -18.24 0.55 -0.34
C LEU A 38 -18.18 -0.48 -1.46
N TYR A 39 -17.73 -0.08 -2.65
CA TYR A 39 -17.57 -0.98 -3.79
C TYR A 39 -16.57 -2.09 -3.50
N THR A 40 -15.41 -1.76 -2.95
CA THR A 40 -14.37 -2.75 -2.63
C THR A 40 -14.87 -3.72 -1.56
N ALA A 41 -15.52 -3.21 -0.52
CA ALA A 41 -16.12 -4.06 0.52
C ALA A 41 -17.17 -5.01 -0.05
N TRP A 42 -18.07 -4.49 -0.87
CA TRP A 42 -19.08 -5.32 -1.54
C TRP A 42 -18.42 -6.42 -2.39
N ARG A 43 -17.42 -6.08 -3.21
CA ARG A 43 -16.70 -7.04 -4.04
C ARG A 43 -15.99 -8.13 -3.23
N ILE A 44 -15.36 -7.75 -2.11
CA ILE A 44 -14.67 -8.69 -1.22
C ILE A 44 -15.69 -9.63 -0.54
N LEU A 45 -16.78 -9.08 -0.04
CA LEU A 45 -17.81 -9.85 0.69
C LEU A 45 -18.60 -10.78 -0.23
N THR A 46 -18.75 -10.42 -1.51
CA THR A 46 -19.47 -11.22 -2.51
C THR A 46 -18.54 -12.02 -3.42
N CYS A 47 -17.23 -12.04 -3.14
CA CYS A 47 -16.28 -12.84 -3.90
C CYS A 47 -16.61 -14.32 -3.77
N ARG A 48 -16.82 -15.00 -4.91
CA ARG A 48 -17.10 -16.43 -4.94
C ARG A 48 -15.85 -17.29 -4.85
N GLU A 49 -14.70 -16.72 -5.21
CA GLU A 49 -13.43 -17.40 -5.11
C GLU A 49 -13.00 -17.47 -3.65
N HIS A 50 -12.51 -18.64 -3.24
CA HIS A 50 -11.96 -18.80 -1.89
C HIS A 50 -10.62 -18.08 -1.81
N PHE A 51 -10.41 -17.31 -0.76
CA PHE A 51 -9.13 -16.68 -0.44
C PHE A 51 -8.94 -16.61 1.08
N ASP A 52 -7.72 -16.72 1.54
CA ASP A 52 -7.40 -16.81 2.97
C ASP A 52 -7.06 -15.45 3.58
N ALA A 53 -6.49 -14.54 2.79
CA ALA A 53 -6.04 -13.23 3.25
C ALA A 53 -6.25 -12.14 2.19
N ILE A 54 -6.25 -10.89 2.63
CA ILE A 54 -6.18 -9.72 1.75
C ILE A 54 -4.75 -9.18 1.83
N TYR A 55 -4.10 -9.07 0.67
CA TYR A 55 -2.85 -8.36 0.50
C TYR A 55 -3.10 -7.08 -0.29
N ALA A 56 -2.70 -5.94 0.25
CA ALA A 56 -2.97 -4.65 -0.37
C ALA A 56 -1.72 -3.76 -0.40
N THR A 57 -1.49 -3.14 -1.53
CA THR A 57 -0.43 -2.16 -1.72
C THR A 57 -0.72 -0.84 -1.01
N HIS A 58 -1.98 -0.58 -0.67
CA HIS A 58 -2.42 0.59 0.07
C HIS A 58 -3.77 0.31 0.77
N TYR A 59 -4.01 0.93 1.92
CA TYR A 59 -5.29 0.77 2.65
C TYR A 59 -6.45 1.59 2.07
N LYS A 60 -6.20 2.57 1.18
CA LYS A 60 -7.27 3.35 0.54
C LYS A 60 -8.21 2.45 -0.24
N GLY A 61 -9.50 2.58 0.04
CA GLY A 61 -10.53 1.73 -0.52
C GLY A 61 -10.84 0.48 0.31
N LEU A 62 -10.02 0.12 1.28
CA LEU A 62 -10.26 -0.99 2.21
C LEU A 62 -10.85 -0.54 3.55
N GLU A 63 -11.10 0.75 3.73
CA GLU A 63 -11.46 1.33 5.04
C GLU A 63 -12.64 0.59 5.70
N LEU A 64 -13.67 0.25 4.93
CA LEU A 64 -14.84 -0.44 5.47
C LEU A 64 -14.51 -1.87 5.89
N ILE A 65 -13.77 -2.62 5.08
CA ILE A 65 -13.35 -4.00 5.42
C ILE A 65 -12.44 -4.01 6.65
N VAL A 66 -11.51 -3.06 6.75
CA VAL A 66 -10.62 -2.90 7.91
C VAL A 66 -11.44 -2.60 9.17
N LEU A 67 -12.45 -1.73 9.10
CA LEU A 67 -13.35 -1.47 10.22
C LEU A 67 -14.18 -2.70 10.60
N LEU A 68 -14.74 -3.42 9.63
CA LEU A 68 -15.44 -4.68 9.88
C LEU A 68 -14.52 -5.73 10.52
N ARG A 69 -13.25 -5.77 10.12
CA ARG A 69 -12.23 -6.62 10.76
C ARG A 69 -11.96 -6.20 12.20
N ALA A 70 -11.82 -4.90 12.44
CA ALA A 70 -11.55 -4.34 13.78
C ALA A 70 -12.63 -4.68 14.81
N ILE A 71 -13.91 -4.76 14.38
CA ILE A 71 -15.05 -5.12 15.24
C ILE A 71 -15.41 -6.60 15.18
N GLY A 72 -14.64 -7.44 14.48
CA GLY A 72 -14.80 -8.88 14.43
C GLY A 72 -15.83 -9.42 13.45
N LEU A 73 -16.48 -8.57 12.64
CA LEU A 73 -17.44 -8.97 11.62
C LEU A 73 -16.78 -9.55 10.35
N TYR A 74 -15.53 -9.19 10.09
CA TYR A 74 -14.72 -9.78 9.03
C TYR A 74 -13.56 -10.55 9.63
N ARG A 75 -13.34 -11.80 9.21
CA ARG A 75 -12.41 -12.71 9.90
C ARG A 75 -11.08 -12.95 9.20
N ARG A 76 -11.02 -12.73 7.87
CA ARG A 76 -9.78 -12.99 7.12
C ARG A 76 -8.74 -11.91 7.41
N PRO A 77 -7.45 -12.27 7.55
CA PRO A 77 -6.39 -11.32 7.83
C PRO A 77 -6.17 -10.33 6.70
N ILE A 78 -5.71 -9.13 7.08
CA ILE A 78 -5.42 -8.02 6.16
C ILE A 78 -3.98 -7.61 6.32
N VAL A 79 -3.20 -7.73 5.24
CA VAL A 79 -1.81 -7.31 5.12
C VAL A 79 -1.75 -6.09 4.21
N VAL A 80 -1.10 -5.02 4.64
CA VAL A 80 -1.05 -3.77 3.88
C VAL A 80 0.33 -3.13 3.89
N TRP A 81 0.75 -2.59 2.75
CA TRP A 81 1.88 -1.67 2.68
C TRP A 81 1.48 -0.27 3.15
N HIS A 82 2.29 0.30 4.04
CA HIS A 82 2.02 1.58 4.66
C HIS A 82 3.03 2.63 4.20
N HIS A 83 2.56 3.59 3.40
CA HIS A 83 3.40 4.58 2.70
C HIS A 83 3.78 5.79 3.55
N GLN A 84 3.09 5.99 4.68
CA GLN A 84 3.28 7.15 5.54
C GLN A 84 3.37 6.71 7.00
N PRO A 85 3.97 7.51 7.89
CA PRO A 85 3.98 7.17 9.31
C PRO A 85 2.57 7.24 9.88
N VAL A 86 2.28 6.35 10.82
CA VAL A 86 1.07 6.41 11.63
C VAL A 86 1.26 7.49 12.68
N VAL A 87 0.54 8.59 12.57
CA VAL A 87 0.70 9.73 13.47
C VAL A 87 -0.45 9.86 14.46
N LYS A 88 -0.20 10.47 15.61
CA LYS A 88 -1.24 10.84 16.57
C LYS A 88 -2.18 11.88 15.96
N SER A 89 -3.46 11.78 16.28
CA SER A 89 -4.45 12.76 15.85
C SER A 89 -4.63 13.84 16.95
N ALA A 90 -4.84 15.09 16.53
CA ALA A 90 -5.10 16.18 17.47
C ALA A 90 -6.43 16.00 18.22
N SER A 91 -7.45 15.44 17.57
CA SER A 91 -8.76 15.20 18.17
C SER A 91 -8.82 13.82 18.84
N ARG A 92 -9.35 13.76 20.06
CA ARG A 92 -9.55 12.50 20.83
C ARG A 92 -10.44 11.50 20.06
N LEU A 93 -11.50 11.98 19.40
CA LEU A 93 -12.39 11.12 18.62
C LEU A 93 -11.65 10.52 17.41
N ARG A 94 -10.89 11.34 16.67
CA ARG A 94 -10.07 10.85 15.54
C ARG A 94 -9.00 9.87 16.01
N GLU A 95 -8.44 10.11 17.20
CA GLU A 95 -7.46 9.20 17.80
C GLU A 95 -8.08 7.84 18.10
N LEU A 96 -9.27 7.81 18.71
CA LEU A 96 -10.02 6.58 18.99
C LEU A 96 -10.39 5.83 17.71
N CYS A 97 -10.95 6.54 16.73
CA CYS A 97 -11.26 5.96 15.41
C CYS A 97 -10.01 5.40 14.72
N GLY A 98 -8.89 6.12 14.82
CA GLY A 98 -7.61 5.65 14.28
C GLY A 98 -7.12 4.36 14.95
N ARG A 99 -7.18 4.28 16.28
CA ARG A 99 -6.83 3.06 17.04
C ARG A 99 -7.72 1.88 16.64
N LEU A 100 -9.02 2.13 16.51
CA LEU A 100 -9.96 1.11 16.06
C LEU A 100 -9.59 0.63 14.64
N PHE A 101 -9.34 1.58 13.72
CA PHE A 101 -8.94 1.26 12.35
C PHE A 101 -7.67 0.38 12.32
N TYR A 102 -6.59 0.81 12.99
CA TYR A 102 -5.33 0.05 12.99
C TYR A 102 -5.42 -1.32 13.69
N ARG A 103 -6.41 -1.52 14.56
CA ARG A 103 -6.73 -2.84 15.13
C ARG A 103 -7.22 -3.83 14.08
N GLY A 104 -7.81 -3.35 12.99
CA GLY A 104 -8.29 -4.17 11.88
C GLY A 104 -7.22 -4.60 10.89
N LEU A 105 -5.97 -4.17 11.06
CA LEU A 105 -4.83 -4.57 10.23
C LEU A 105 -4.01 -5.63 10.95
N ASP A 106 -3.84 -6.81 10.33
CA ASP A 106 -3.10 -7.92 10.92
C ASP A 106 -1.60 -7.78 10.69
N ARG A 107 -1.18 -7.20 9.53
CA ARG A 107 0.22 -6.85 9.24
C ARG A 107 0.30 -5.55 8.46
N MET A 108 1.24 -4.72 8.86
CA MET A 108 1.61 -3.49 8.18
C MET A 108 3.07 -3.54 7.78
N ILE A 109 3.35 -3.38 6.51
CA ILE A 109 4.70 -3.40 5.97
C ILE A 109 5.10 -1.95 5.68
N PHE A 110 6.16 -1.48 6.33
CA PHE A 110 6.70 -0.14 6.16
C PHE A 110 7.92 -0.16 5.25
N PHE A 111 8.05 0.81 4.36
CA PHE A 111 9.17 0.88 3.42
C PHE A 111 10.53 1.18 4.05
N SER A 112 10.54 1.68 5.28
CA SER A 112 11.77 1.99 5.96
C SER A 112 11.65 1.85 7.47
N LYS A 113 12.81 1.66 8.11
CA LYS A 113 12.90 1.66 9.57
C LYS A 113 12.43 2.99 10.17
N LYS A 114 12.70 4.12 9.51
CA LYS A 114 12.23 5.42 9.97
C LYS A 114 10.70 5.49 10.04
N LEU A 115 9.99 5.07 8.98
CA LEU A 115 8.52 5.04 8.98
C LEU A 115 7.97 4.12 10.06
N TYR A 116 8.61 2.99 10.30
CA TYR A 116 8.28 2.05 11.36
C TYR A 116 8.45 2.72 12.74
N ASP A 117 9.62 3.29 13.03
CA ASP A 117 9.94 3.92 14.31
C ASP A 117 9.00 5.12 14.60
N ASP A 118 8.78 6.00 13.62
CA ASP A 118 7.84 7.13 13.72
C ASP A 118 6.41 6.64 14.02
N SER A 119 6.01 5.51 13.43
CA SER A 119 4.68 4.92 13.64
C SER A 119 4.50 4.32 15.02
N LEU A 120 5.57 3.78 15.63
CA LEU A 120 5.55 3.29 17.01
C LEU A 120 5.18 4.38 18.00
N LEU A 121 5.63 5.61 17.77
CA LEU A 121 5.35 6.76 18.65
C LEU A 121 3.84 7.07 18.73
N SER A 122 3.06 6.69 17.74
CA SER A 122 1.61 6.91 17.74
C SER A 122 0.86 6.03 18.72
N ARG A 123 1.39 4.83 19.03
CA ARG A 123 0.75 3.77 19.85
C ARG A 123 -0.62 3.34 19.32
N LYS A 124 -0.92 3.57 18.02
CA LYS A 124 -2.17 3.14 17.38
C LYS A 124 -2.09 1.70 16.91
N ALA A 125 -0.91 1.29 16.45
CA ALA A 125 -0.64 -0.05 15.96
C ALA A 125 0.21 -0.83 16.96
N ARG A 126 0.00 -2.14 16.99
CA ARG A 126 0.79 -3.04 17.83
C ARG A 126 2.12 -3.34 17.14
N PRO A 127 3.26 -3.26 17.86
CA PRO A 127 4.57 -3.58 17.25
C PRO A 127 4.62 -4.96 16.59
N ALA A 128 3.95 -5.95 17.19
CA ALA A 128 3.86 -7.31 16.64
C ALA A 128 3.16 -7.39 15.27
N HIS A 129 2.39 -6.37 14.89
CA HIS A 129 1.71 -6.28 13.60
C HIS A 129 2.47 -5.42 12.57
N MET A 130 3.63 -4.91 12.94
CA MET A 130 4.43 -4.01 12.13
C MET A 130 5.72 -4.69 11.70
N VAL A 131 6.08 -4.56 10.44
CA VAL A 131 7.34 -5.06 9.88
C VAL A 131 7.95 -4.04 8.95
N VAL A 132 9.26 -4.05 8.80
CA VAL A 132 9.96 -3.29 7.77
C VAL A 132 10.14 -4.17 6.56
N GLY A 133 9.64 -3.74 5.42
CA GLY A 133 9.85 -4.41 4.13
C GLY A 133 10.77 -3.56 3.26
N HIS A 134 11.70 -4.22 2.58
CA HIS A 134 12.51 -3.55 1.57
C HIS A 134 11.75 -3.53 0.25
N TRP A 135 11.70 -2.36 -0.36
CA TRP A 135 11.15 -2.17 -1.69
C TRP A 135 12.27 -1.72 -2.62
N GLY A 136 12.42 -2.37 -3.73
CA GLY A 136 13.46 -2.11 -4.71
C GLY A 136 12.91 -1.92 -6.11
N ALA A 137 13.73 -1.37 -7.00
CA ALA A 137 13.42 -1.30 -8.42
C ALA A 137 13.51 -2.69 -9.06
N ASP A 138 12.70 -2.92 -10.07
CA ASP A 138 12.78 -4.09 -10.93
C ASP A 138 13.93 -3.86 -11.93
N LEU A 139 15.12 -4.32 -11.56
CA LEU A 139 16.33 -4.11 -12.36
C LEU A 139 16.21 -4.79 -13.72
N ASP A 140 15.69 -6.01 -13.76
CA ASP A 140 15.55 -6.78 -14.99
C ASP A 140 14.65 -6.04 -16.00
N PHE A 141 13.56 -5.42 -15.51
CA PHE A 141 12.71 -4.59 -16.34
C PHE A 141 13.46 -3.38 -16.89
N TYR A 142 14.18 -2.64 -16.04
CA TYR A 142 14.89 -1.43 -16.49
C TYR A 142 16.07 -1.76 -17.39
N ASP A 143 16.78 -2.84 -17.15
CA ASP A 143 17.89 -3.30 -17.99
C ASP A 143 17.39 -3.78 -19.36
N SER A 144 16.14 -4.23 -19.46
CA SER A 144 15.51 -4.61 -20.72
C SER A 144 15.14 -3.42 -21.63
N ILE A 145 15.10 -2.20 -21.07
CA ILE A 145 14.74 -1.01 -21.83
C ILE A 145 15.92 -0.58 -22.67
N ALA A 146 15.76 -0.64 -24.01
CA ALA A 146 16.75 -0.14 -24.93
C ALA A 146 16.97 1.37 -24.73
N VAL A 147 18.19 1.74 -24.35
CA VAL A 147 18.59 3.14 -24.23
C VAL A 147 18.98 3.63 -25.61
N SER A 148 18.26 4.60 -26.17
CA SER A 148 18.69 5.29 -27.37
C SER A 148 20.01 6.03 -27.08
N PRO A 149 21.01 5.99 -27.99
CA PRO A 149 22.23 6.70 -27.79
C PRO A 149 21.95 8.19 -27.58
N SER A 150 22.44 8.73 -26.49
CA SER A 150 22.27 10.13 -26.12
C SER A 150 22.93 10.98 -27.21
N ASN A 151 22.21 11.93 -27.78
CA ASN A 151 22.85 13.07 -28.43
C ASN A 151 23.74 13.72 -27.39
N ASN A 152 24.94 14.23 -27.78
CA ASN A 152 25.95 14.82 -26.89
C ASN A 152 25.48 16.04 -26.06
N THR A 153 24.23 16.11 -25.73
CA THR A 153 23.59 17.17 -24.94
C THR A 153 23.44 16.68 -23.52
N PHE A 154 24.02 17.42 -22.59
CA PHE A 154 23.85 17.14 -21.16
C PHE A 154 22.40 17.41 -20.77
N THR A 155 21.70 16.38 -20.34
CA THR A 155 20.27 16.48 -20.01
C THR A 155 20.05 16.06 -18.57
N PHE A 156 19.47 16.94 -17.74
CA PHE A 156 19.00 16.61 -16.41
C PHE A 156 17.53 16.21 -16.47
N ILE A 157 17.20 15.06 -15.89
CA ILE A 157 15.82 14.58 -15.78
C ILE A 157 15.43 14.58 -14.30
N ALA A 158 14.44 15.39 -13.95
CA ALA A 158 13.81 15.36 -12.63
C ALA A 158 12.45 14.68 -12.73
N THR A 159 12.31 13.50 -12.12
CA THR A 159 11.05 12.75 -12.10
C THR A 159 10.45 12.74 -10.70
N GLY A 160 9.14 12.88 -10.57
CA GLY A 160 8.41 12.78 -9.30
C GLY A 160 7.31 13.82 -9.17
N LYS A 161 6.25 13.46 -8.44
CA LYS A 161 5.05 14.29 -8.28
C LYS A 161 5.04 15.15 -7.04
N GLU A 162 5.77 14.78 -5.98
CA GLU A 162 5.58 15.36 -4.65
C GLU A 162 6.89 15.77 -4.01
N GLN A 163 6.86 16.89 -3.29
CA GLN A 163 7.92 17.40 -2.41
C GLN A 163 9.30 17.59 -3.08
N ARG A 164 9.32 17.98 -4.34
CA ARG A 164 10.57 18.30 -5.02
C ARG A 164 10.72 19.80 -5.16
N ASP A 165 11.84 20.29 -4.69
CA ASP A 165 12.28 21.68 -4.88
C ASP A 165 12.83 21.82 -6.30
N GLN A 166 11.93 21.96 -7.28
CA GLN A 166 12.30 22.16 -8.68
C GLN A 166 13.12 23.48 -8.91
N PRO A 167 12.85 24.57 -8.19
CA PRO A 167 13.64 25.80 -8.31
C PRO A 167 15.12 25.61 -7.99
N THR A 168 15.49 24.67 -7.12
CA THR A 168 16.91 24.40 -6.78
C THR A 168 17.63 23.57 -7.86
N LEU A 169 16.92 23.07 -8.86
CA LEU A 169 17.49 22.25 -9.95
C LEU A 169 17.81 23.06 -11.21
N ILE A 170 17.57 24.39 -11.22
CA ILE A 170 17.77 25.28 -12.37
C ILE A 170 19.00 26.17 -12.13
#